data_3f4ea10f3924637d1ff26b48f7cc39ef
#
_entry.id   3f4ea10f3924637d1ff26b48f7cc39ef
#
_cell.length_a   1.000
_cell.length_b   1.000
_cell.length_c   1.000
_cell.angle_alpha   90.00
_cell.angle_beta   90.00
_cell.angle_gamma   90.00
#
_symmetry.space_group_name_H-M   'P 1'
#
loop_
_entity.id
_entity.type
_entity.pdbx_description
1 polymer ?
#
loop_
_entity_poly.entity_id
_entity_poly.type
_entity_poly.pdbx_seq_one_letter_code
_entity_poly.pdbx_strand_id
1 'polypeptide(L)'
;MARRLIRPRRWDPPRLADSGATAELSVSRRLPTGGVGPEDVVFDHAGRVVAGLAGGRVVRIDPASGERAVLAETGGRPLGLHPRADGGVLVCDHDKGLLEVGVDGSVTRLVDVAFPSNVVEASDGTIWFTTSTTRWTLDEYLGDVFEHSCTGRLMRRAPDGTVTTVLDGLKFANGLVLAPDESHLLVAETAGYRIQRHWPSGRTEVFADNLPGFPDNMWLGSDGLVWVAIVAPRNALLDRLLPLPGFLRLLVWNLPQAVQPKAAPIASVMAFTLDGRLVHDLRTAGGSYGFVTSVAERDGLVVLGSLTESDVAVLGNSHA
;
A
#
# COMPACT_ATOMS: atom_id res chain seq x y z
N MET A 1 28.14 -2.92 -4.88
CA MET A 1 28.03 -1.45 -4.97
C MET A 1 27.98 -0.87 -3.55
N ALA A 2 28.57 0.32 -3.30
CA ALA A 2 28.43 1.00 -2.02
C ALA A 2 26.96 1.42 -1.85
N ARG A 3 26.37 1.16 -0.67
CA ARG A 3 25.02 1.61 -0.36
C ARG A 3 24.94 3.14 -0.38
N ARG A 4 23.80 3.65 -0.84
CA ARG A 4 23.50 5.07 -0.78
C ARG A 4 23.50 5.55 0.67
N LEU A 5 24.07 6.70 0.94
CA LEU A 5 24.17 7.28 2.28
C LEU A 5 22.79 7.76 2.73
N ILE A 6 22.32 7.29 3.90
CA ILE A 6 21.13 7.82 4.57
C ILE A 6 21.46 9.13 5.27
N ARG A 7 20.44 10.00 5.42
CA ARG A 7 20.48 11.28 6.17
C ARG A 7 19.45 11.22 7.29
N PRO A 8 19.73 10.51 8.39
CA PRO A 8 18.74 10.19 9.42
C PRO A 8 18.11 11.42 10.05
N ARG A 9 16.78 11.52 9.98
CA ARG A 9 15.99 12.49 10.73
C ARG A 9 15.52 11.87 12.04
N ARG A 10 15.64 12.62 13.12
CA ARG A 10 15.20 12.16 14.45
C ARG A 10 13.68 12.14 14.52
N TRP A 11 13.13 11.06 15.02
CA TRP A 11 11.71 10.90 15.26
C TRP A 11 11.50 10.01 16.50
N ASP A 12 10.52 10.36 17.32
CA ASP A 12 10.14 9.59 18.50
C ASP A 12 8.84 8.85 18.18
N PRO A 13 8.90 7.54 17.88
CA PRO A 13 7.70 6.78 17.57
C PRO A 13 6.82 6.62 18.80
N PRO A 14 5.48 6.63 18.67
CA PRO A 14 4.59 6.37 19.79
C PRO A 14 4.86 4.99 20.35
N ARG A 15 4.73 4.81 21.67
CA ARG A 15 4.85 3.50 22.29
C ARG A 15 3.80 2.56 21.71
N LEU A 16 4.24 1.40 21.25
CA LEU A 16 3.32 0.36 20.77
C LEU A 16 2.34 0.03 21.92
N ALA A 17 1.05 0.20 21.66
CA ALA A 17 0.03 -0.30 22.56
C ALA A 17 -0.01 -1.83 22.48
N ASP A 18 -0.23 -2.48 23.61
CA ASP A 18 -0.41 -3.93 23.66
C ASP A 18 -1.83 -4.28 23.16
N SER A 19 -2.01 -4.21 21.83
CA SER A 19 -3.24 -4.59 21.16
C SER A 19 -3.09 -6.00 20.62
N GLY A 20 -3.71 -6.97 21.31
CA GLY A 20 -3.83 -8.32 20.78
C GLY A 20 -4.64 -8.32 19.48
N ALA A 21 -4.34 -9.23 18.55
CA ALA A 21 -5.18 -9.48 17.38
C ALA A 21 -6.62 -9.81 17.83
N THR A 22 -7.62 -9.34 17.06
CA THR A 22 -9.02 -9.67 17.36
C THR A 22 -9.38 -11.09 16.93
N ALA A 23 -8.69 -11.60 15.89
CA ALA A 23 -8.82 -12.97 15.42
C ALA A 23 -7.57 -13.42 14.63
N GLU A 24 -7.45 -14.73 14.40
CA GLU A 24 -6.44 -15.30 13.55
C GLU A 24 -6.81 -15.12 12.07
N LEU A 25 -5.86 -14.64 11.27
CA LEU A 25 -6.00 -14.55 9.82
C LEU A 25 -5.79 -15.95 9.22
N SER A 26 -6.80 -16.46 8.55
CA SER A 26 -6.78 -17.77 7.89
C SER A 26 -6.94 -17.64 6.38
N VAL A 27 -5.99 -18.20 5.62
CA VAL A 27 -6.07 -18.28 4.15
C VAL A 27 -6.81 -19.56 3.77
N SER A 28 -7.98 -19.41 3.13
CA SER A 28 -8.81 -20.53 2.70
C SER A 28 -8.42 -21.06 1.32
N ARG A 29 -7.95 -20.17 0.45
CA ARG A 29 -7.62 -20.49 -0.94
C ARG A 29 -6.56 -19.54 -1.47
N ARG A 30 -5.83 -19.99 -2.49
CA ARG A 30 -4.86 -19.18 -3.26
C ARG A 30 -5.26 -19.15 -4.72
N LEU A 31 -5.15 -17.98 -5.34
CA LEU A 31 -5.43 -17.74 -6.76
C LEU A 31 -4.10 -17.46 -7.47
N PRO A 32 -3.58 -18.40 -8.26
CA PRO A 32 -2.30 -18.21 -8.96
C PRO A 32 -2.34 -17.03 -9.92
N THR A 33 -1.38 -16.10 -9.80
CA THR A 33 -1.30 -14.93 -10.69
C THR A 33 -0.51 -15.20 -11.96
N GLY A 34 0.28 -16.27 -11.99
CA GLY A 34 1.23 -16.59 -13.06
C GLY A 34 2.48 -15.71 -13.05
N GLY A 35 2.74 -15.04 -11.95
CA GLY A 35 3.94 -14.23 -11.71
C GLY A 35 4.22 -14.10 -10.24
N VAL A 36 5.04 -13.14 -9.85
CA VAL A 36 5.45 -12.91 -8.47
C VAL A 36 5.06 -11.50 -8.05
N GLY A 37 4.78 -11.33 -6.76
CA GLY A 37 4.56 -10.05 -6.13
C GLY A 37 3.31 -9.33 -6.64
N PRO A 38 2.08 -9.90 -6.49
CA PRO A 38 0.85 -9.13 -6.63
C PRO A 38 0.80 -8.08 -5.52
N GLU A 39 1.47 -6.95 -5.74
CA GLU A 39 1.72 -5.94 -4.72
C GLU A 39 0.43 -5.24 -4.32
N ASP A 40 -0.40 -4.87 -5.31
CA ASP A 40 -1.76 -4.41 -5.06
C ASP A 40 -2.77 -5.34 -5.73
N VAL A 41 -3.90 -5.52 -5.05
CA VAL A 41 -5.06 -6.26 -5.52
C VAL A 41 -6.32 -5.45 -5.29
N VAL A 42 -7.14 -5.33 -6.33
CA VAL A 42 -8.40 -4.59 -6.30
C VAL A 42 -9.49 -5.40 -7.00
N PHE A 43 -10.76 -5.08 -6.72
CA PHE A 43 -11.88 -5.65 -7.48
C PHE A 43 -12.29 -4.71 -8.61
N ASP A 44 -12.42 -5.22 -9.83
CA ASP A 44 -13.07 -4.47 -10.91
C ASP A 44 -14.60 -4.48 -10.75
N HIS A 45 -15.29 -3.68 -11.57
CA HIS A 45 -16.75 -3.58 -11.50
C HIS A 45 -17.48 -4.90 -11.77
N ALA A 46 -16.83 -5.85 -12.46
CA ALA A 46 -17.38 -7.20 -12.71
C ALA A 46 -17.09 -8.18 -11.57
N GLY A 47 -16.44 -7.75 -10.48
CA GLY A 47 -16.08 -8.61 -9.35
C GLY A 47 -14.83 -9.47 -9.58
N ARG A 48 -14.06 -9.23 -10.65
CA ARG A 48 -12.79 -9.91 -10.87
C ARG A 48 -11.69 -9.21 -10.07
N VAL A 49 -10.75 -10.00 -9.59
CA VAL A 49 -9.54 -9.46 -8.94
C VAL A 49 -8.58 -8.96 -10.03
N VAL A 50 -8.10 -7.75 -9.88
CA VAL A 50 -7.02 -7.17 -10.69
C VAL A 50 -5.77 -7.10 -9.84
N ALA A 51 -4.64 -7.55 -10.37
CA ALA A 51 -3.36 -7.57 -9.66
C ALA A 51 -2.22 -7.06 -10.53
N GLY A 52 -1.32 -6.26 -9.94
CA GLY A 52 -0.08 -5.79 -10.55
C GLY A 52 1.11 -6.64 -10.14
N LEU A 53 1.85 -7.21 -11.10
CA LEU A 53 2.92 -8.18 -10.85
C LEU A 53 4.32 -7.59 -11.06
N ALA A 54 5.30 -8.14 -10.37
CA ALA A 54 6.69 -7.91 -10.70
C ALA A 54 6.95 -8.29 -12.17
N GLY A 55 7.66 -7.42 -12.90
CA GLY A 55 7.88 -7.57 -14.33
C GLY A 55 6.84 -6.91 -15.23
N GLY A 56 5.90 -6.13 -14.66
CA GLY A 56 5.08 -5.19 -15.40
C GLY A 56 3.72 -5.69 -15.85
N ARG A 57 3.35 -6.94 -15.59
CA ARG A 57 2.04 -7.46 -15.97
C ARG A 57 0.94 -6.99 -15.02
N VAL A 58 -0.18 -6.57 -15.61
CA VAL A 58 -1.46 -6.38 -14.93
C VAL A 58 -2.38 -7.52 -15.35
N VAL A 59 -2.88 -8.28 -14.38
CA VAL A 59 -3.71 -9.47 -14.63
C VAL A 59 -5.10 -9.31 -14.03
N ARG A 60 -6.10 -9.93 -14.67
CA ARG A 60 -7.45 -10.13 -14.13
C ARG A 60 -7.64 -11.60 -13.79
N ILE A 61 -8.25 -11.87 -12.64
CA ILE A 61 -8.48 -13.23 -12.14
C ILE A 61 -9.96 -13.32 -11.74
N ASP A 62 -10.66 -14.29 -12.26
CA ASP A 62 -12.00 -14.62 -11.77
C ASP A 62 -11.87 -15.34 -10.42
N PRO A 63 -12.39 -14.76 -9.33
CA PRO A 63 -12.19 -15.35 -8.01
C PRO A 63 -12.96 -16.66 -7.80
N ALA A 64 -13.96 -16.98 -8.60
CA ALA A 64 -14.73 -18.22 -8.49
C ALA A 64 -14.03 -19.38 -9.21
N SER A 65 -13.67 -19.20 -10.48
CA SER A 65 -13.04 -20.23 -11.31
C SER A 65 -11.51 -20.29 -11.15
N GLY A 66 -10.86 -19.16 -10.77
CA GLY A 66 -9.41 -19.00 -10.83
C GLY A 66 -8.87 -18.75 -12.25
N GLU A 67 -9.75 -18.58 -13.24
CA GLU A 67 -9.35 -18.23 -14.60
C GLU A 67 -8.66 -16.86 -14.62
N ARG A 68 -7.58 -16.76 -15.38
CA ARG A 68 -6.72 -15.59 -15.41
C ARG A 68 -6.50 -15.11 -16.84
N ALA A 69 -6.54 -13.79 -17.03
CA ALA A 69 -6.15 -13.13 -18.27
C ALA A 69 -5.14 -11.99 -17.98
N VAL A 70 -4.17 -11.81 -18.88
CA VAL A 70 -3.31 -10.62 -18.87
C VAL A 70 -4.11 -9.48 -19.49
N LEU A 71 -4.26 -8.37 -18.76
CA LEU A 71 -4.88 -7.15 -19.26
C LEU A 71 -3.88 -6.31 -20.04
N ALA A 72 -2.67 -6.10 -19.47
CA ALA A 72 -1.63 -5.27 -20.08
C ALA A 72 -0.24 -5.61 -19.52
N GLU A 73 0.78 -5.09 -20.22
CA GLU A 73 2.17 -5.08 -19.77
C GLU A 73 2.66 -3.63 -19.72
N THR A 74 2.94 -3.11 -18.52
CA THR A 74 3.43 -1.73 -18.32
C THR A 74 4.92 -1.59 -18.67
N GLY A 75 5.65 -2.69 -18.60
CA GLY A 75 7.10 -2.72 -18.76
C GLY A 75 7.88 -2.13 -17.59
N GLY A 76 7.24 -1.99 -16.44
CA GLY A 76 7.83 -1.50 -15.19
C GLY A 76 7.45 -2.37 -13.98
N ARG A 77 7.14 -1.73 -12.86
CA ARG A 77 6.67 -2.38 -11.64
C ARG A 77 5.34 -1.76 -11.18
N PRO A 78 4.19 -2.34 -11.56
CA PRO A 78 2.89 -1.95 -11.02
C PRO A 78 2.86 -2.10 -9.50
N LEU A 79 2.43 -1.05 -8.85
CA LEU A 79 2.12 -0.96 -7.42
C LEU A 79 0.62 -0.71 -7.29
N GLY A 80 0.17 0.43 -6.73
CA GLY A 80 -1.24 0.73 -6.53
C GLY A 80 -2.08 0.74 -7.80
N LEU A 81 -3.28 0.21 -7.69
CA LEU A 81 -4.26 0.04 -8.76
C LEU A 81 -5.58 0.71 -8.41
N HIS A 82 -6.29 1.24 -9.42
CA HIS A 82 -7.66 1.70 -9.25
C HIS A 82 -8.51 1.31 -10.46
N PRO A 83 -9.60 0.54 -10.28
CA PRO A 83 -10.49 0.15 -11.36
C PRO A 83 -11.33 1.35 -11.80
N ARG A 84 -11.40 1.61 -13.11
CA ARG A 84 -12.19 2.70 -13.69
C ARG A 84 -13.57 2.23 -14.14
N ALA A 85 -14.52 3.17 -14.16
CA ALA A 85 -15.90 2.90 -14.55
C ALA A 85 -16.03 2.37 -15.99
N ASP A 86 -15.12 2.76 -16.88
CA ASP A 86 -15.05 2.28 -18.27
C ASP A 86 -14.48 0.86 -18.42
N GLY A 87 -14.06 0.26 -17.30
CA GLY A 87 -13.42 -1.06 -17.26
C GLY A 87 -11.90 -1.02 -17.43
N GLY A 88 -11.30 0.14 -17.61
CA GLY A 88 -9.86 0.35 -17.54
C GLY A 88 -9.33 0.31 -16.11
N VAL A 89 -8.03 0.55 -15.95
CA VAL A 89 -7.35 0.56 -14.65
C VAL A 89 -6.33 1.68 -14.61
N LEU A 90 -6.34 2.50 -13.57
CA LEU A 90 -5.20 3.37 -13.25
C LEU A 90 -4.13 2.53 -12.53
N VAL A 91 -2.88 2.77 -12.86
CA VAL A 91 -1.74 2.02 -12.34
C VAL A 91 -0.67 3.00 -11.89
N CYS A 92 -0.33 2.97 -10.62
CA CYS A 92 0.92 3.52 -10.13
C CYS A 92 2.04 2.56 -10.48
N ASP A 93 2.87 2.89 -11.46
CA ASP A 93 4.02 2.08 -11.84
C ASP A 93 5.30 2.75 -11.36
N HIS A 94 6.06 2.04 -10.52
CA HIS A 94 7.29 2.57 -9.93
C HIS A 94 8.26 3.15 -10.95
N ASP A 95 8.38 2.48 -12.12
CA ASP A 95 9.39 2.81 -13.15
C ASP A 95 8.84 3.72 -14.25
N LYS A 96 7.51 3.76 -14.41
CA LYS A 96 6.84 4.42 -15.55
C LYS A 96 5.99 5.63 -15.15
N GLY A 97 5.72 5.81 -13.85
CA GLY A 97 4.86 6.88 -13.35
C GLY A 97 3.40 6.45 -13.21
N LEU A 98 2.49 7.41 -13.23
CA LEU A 98 1.05 7.14 -13.21
C LEU A 98 0.58 6.81 -14.63
N LEU A 99 -0.01 5.62 -14.79
CA LEU A 99 -0.48 5.08 -16.07
C LEU A 99 -1.99 4.90 -16.06
N GLU A 100 -2.56 4.95 -17.25
CA GLU A 100 -3.89 4.47 -17.60
C GLU A 100 -3.74 3.22 -18.46
N VAL A 101 -4.44 2.16 -18.10
CA VAL A 101 -4.55 0.91 -18.85
C VAL A 101 -5.98 0.78 -19.36
N GLY A 102 -6.15 0.82 -20.66
CA GLY A 102 -7.46 0.64 -21.33
C GLY A 102 -7.95 -0.81 -21.28
N VAL A 103 -9.24 -0.99 -21.56
CA VAL A 103 -9.88 -2.34 -21.66
C VAL A 103 -9.28 -3.19 -22.77
N ASP A 104 -8.72 -2.56 -23.80
CA ASP A 104 -8.03 -3.16 -24.94
C ASP A 104 -6.56 -3.50 -24.65
N GLY A 105 -6.10 -3.22 -23.43
CA GLY A 105 -4.71 -3.42 -23.01
C GLY A 105 -3.75 -2.28 -23.41
N SER A 106 -4.25 -1.19 -23.99
CA SER A 106 -3.43 -0.01 -24.27
C SER A 106 -2.90 0.61 -22.98
N VAL A 107 -1.67 1.10 -23.01
CA VAL A 107 -1.01 1.73 -21.85
C VAL A 107 -0.63 3.16 -22.19
N THR A 108 -1.17 4.11 -21.44
CA THR A 108 -0.89 5.54 -21.61
C THR A 108 -0.32 6.12 -20.33
N ARG A 109 0.80 6.84 -20.42
CA ARG A 109 1.35 7.54 -19.25
C ARG A 109 0.65 8.87 -19.05
N LEU A 110 -0.01 9.03 -17.88
CA LEU A 110 -0.72 10.24 -17.49
C LEU A 110 0.20 11.26 -16.80
N VAL A 111 1.12 10.77 -15.95
CA VAL A 111 2.06 11.62 -15.18
C VAL A 111 3.42 10.95 -15.13
N ASP A 112 4.46 11.70 -15.47
CA ASP A 112 5.85 11.32 -15.28
C ASP A 112 6.27 11.68 -13.86
N VAL A 113 6.29 10.72 -12.98
CA VAL A 113 6.58 10.90 -11.55
C VAL A 113 7.30 9.69 -11.00
N ALA A 114 8.27 9.93 -10.11
CA ALA A 114 9.01 8.85 -9.46
C ALA A 114 8.22 8.28 -8.29
N PHE A 115 8.24 6.95 -8.17
CA PHE A 115 7.69 6.17 -7.09
C PHE A 115 6.24 6.54 -6.72
N PRO A 116 5.30 6.60 -7.69
CA PRO A 116 3.89 6.64 -7.34
C PRO A 116 3.53 5.31 -6.65
N SER A 117 2.71 5.38 -5.59
CA SER A 117 2.44 4.22 -4.74
C SER A 117 1.00 3.75 -4.82
N ASN A 118 0.03 4.64 -4.62
CA ASN A 118 -1.38 4.28 -4.69
C ASN A 118 -2.21 5.40 -5.36
N VAL A 119 -3.39 5.07 -5.87
CA VAL A 119 -4.20 5.98 -6.70
C VAL A 119 -5.69 5.74 -6.50
N VAL A 120 -6.48 6.83 -6.54
CA VAL A 120 -7.94 6.79 -6.61
C VAL A 120 -8.44 7.87 -7.59
N GLU A 121 -9.57 7.62 -8.26
CA GLU A 121 -10.24 8.56 -9.15
C GLU A 121 -11.55 9.02 -8.52
N ALA A 122 -11.79 10.33 -8.51
CA ALA A 122 -13.06 10.92 -8.09
C ALA A 122 -14.05 10.98 -9.26
N SER A 123 -15.34 11.14 -8.95
CA SER A 123 -16.43 11.14 -9.94
C SER A 123 -16.32 12.26 -10.99
N ASP A 124 -15.61 13.35 -10.66
CA ASP A 124 -15.35 14.46 -11.58
C ASP A 124 -14.13 14.22 -12.50
N GLY A 125 -13.48 13.03 -12.41
CA GLY A 125 -12.28 12.68 -13.15
C GLY A 125 -10.98 13.22 -12.55
N THR A 126 -11.02 13.82 -11.35
CA THR A 126 -9.82 14.15 -10.59
C THR A 126 -9.15 12.88 -10.10
N ILE A 127 -7.86 12.73 -10.37
CA ILE A 127 -7.06 11.60 -9.91
C ILE A 127 -6.17 12.06 -8.74
N TRP A 128 -6.29 11.35 -7.63
CA TRP A 128 -5.44 11.52 -6.46
C TRP A 128 -4.47 10.36 -6.38
N PHE A 129 -3.21 10.63 -6.12
CA PHE A 129 -2.20 9.59 -6.00
C PHE A 129 -1.12 9.96 -4.99
N THR A 130 -0.52 8.96 -4.39
CA THR A 130 0.60 9.13 -3.46
C THR A 130 1.93 8.89 -4.18
N THR A 131 3.00 9.51 -3.67
CA THR A 131 4.39 9.14 -3.97
C THR A 131 5.09 8.84 -2.65
N SER A 132 5.70 7.66 -2.55
CA SER A 132 6.23 7.19 -1.25
C SER A 132 7.42 8.03 -0.78
N THR A 133 8.33 8.32 -1.68
CA THR A 133 9.56 9.07 -1.38
C THR A 133 10.11 9.72 -2.65
N THR A 134 10.78 10.86 -2.49
CA THR A 134 11.52 11.50 -3.60
C THR A 134 13.00 11.13 -3.61
N ARG A 135 13.45 10.28 -2.68
CA ARG A 135 14.87 10.01 -2.47
C ARG A 135 15.28 8.58 -2.77
N TRP A 136 14.38 7.63 -2.65
CA TRP A 136 14.68 6.21 -2.68
C TRP A 136 13.92 5.51 -3.79
N THR A 137 14.48 4.43 -4.31
CA THR A 137 13.81 3.52 -5.23
C THR A 137 13.12 2.39 -4.46
N LEU A 138 12.30 1.61 -5.14
CA LEU A 138 11.64 0.46 -4.54
C LEU A 138 12.66 -0.56 -4.01
N ASP A 139 13.75 -0.81 -4.73
CA ASP A 139 14.81 -1.73 -4.29
C ASP A 139 15.57 -1.23 -3.06
N GLU A 140 15.51 0.08 -2.81
CA GLU A 140 16.21 0.75 -1.70
C GLU A 140 15.25 1.35 -0.67
N TYR A 141 13.95 0.97 -0.67
CA TYR A 141 12.92 1.57 0.19
C TYR A 141 13.28 1.54 1.69
N LEU A 142 14.02 0.52 2.14
CA LEU A 142 14.53 0.47 3.51
C LEU A 142 15.41 1.68 3.86
N GLY A 143 16.04 2.29 2.87
CA GLY A 143 16.80 3.53 3.06
C GLY A 143 15.90 4.67 3.55
N ASP A 144 14.68 4.78 3.04
CA ASP A 144 13.69 5.76 3.53
C ASP A 144 13.28 5.48 4.98
N VAL A 145 13.01 4.21 5.29
CA VAL A 145 12.63 3.78 6.64
C VAL A 145 13.73 4.10 7.67
N PHE A 146 15.00 3.79 7.34
CA PHE A 146 16.15 4.09 8.20
C PHE A 146 16.46 5.59 8.28
N GLU A 147 16.26 6.30 7.19
CA GLU A 147 16.45 7.75 7.12
C GLU A 147 15.31 8.48 7.82
N HIS A 148 14.08 7.97 7.71
CA HIS A 148 12.84 8.64 8.06
C HIS A 148 12.73 9.97 7.31
N SER A 149 12.80 9.89 5.96
CA SER A 149 13.07 11.04 5.10
C SER A 149 11.96 12.08 5.12
N CYS A 150 10.71 11.66 5.35
CA CYS A 150 9.52 12.51 5.29
C CYS A 150 9.44 13.27 3.96
N THR A 151 9.61 12.56 2.85
CA THR A 151 9.52 13.14 1.50
C THR A 151 8.36 12.58 0.67
N GLY A 152 7.49 11.79 1.31
CA GLY A 152 6.25 11.32 0.71
C GLY A 152 5.27 12.45 0.44
N ARG A 153 4.42 12.28 -0.57
CA ARG A 153 3.47 13.31 -1.03
C ARG A 153 2.10 12.73 -1.35
N LEU A 154 1.07 13.54 -1.16
CA LEU A 154 -0.22 13.40 -1.82
C LEU A 154 -0.26 14.37 -3.00
N MET A 155 -0.53 13.82 -4.18
CA MET A 155 -0.59 14.52 -5.45
C MET A 155 -2.02 14.52 -5.99
N ARG A 156 -2.37 15.55 -6.76
CA ARG A 156 -3.64 15.66 -7.48
C ARG A 156 -3.37 15.95 -8.96
N ARG A 157 -4.01 15.19 -9.84
CA ARG A 157 -4.11 15.48 -11.26
C ARG A 157 -5.55 15.88 -11.57
N ALA A 158 -5.75 17.11 -12.00
CA ALA A 158 -7.06 17.60 -12.44
C ALA A 158 -7.45 17.00 -13.81
N PRO A 159 -8.74 17.01 -14.19
CA PRO A 159 -9.20 16.51 -15.50
C PRO A 159 -8.51 17.17 -16.70
N ASP A 160 -8.09 18.42 -16.58
CA ASP A 160 -7.33 19.15 -17.60
C ASP A 160 -5.85 18.71 -17.70
N GLY A 161 -5.42 17.76 -16.87
CA GLY A 161 -4.05 17.25 -16.83
C GLY A 161 -3.12 18.00 -15.88
N THR A 162 -3.55 19.09 -15.25
CA THR A 162 -2.72 19.85 -14.29
C THR A 162 -2.40 19.02 -13.05
N VAL A 163 -1.12 18.90 -12.71
CA VAL A 163 -0.64 18.13 -11.55
C VAL A 163 -0.15 19.07 -10.46
N THR A 164 -0.62 18.84 -9.23
CA THR A 164 -0.26 19.63 -8.05
C THR A 164 0.11 18.75 -6.87
N THR A 165 1.06 19.20 -6.05
CA THR A 165 1.33 18.62 -4.73
C THR A 165 0.33 19.20 -3.73
N VAL A 166 -0.39 18.34 -3.02
CA VAL A 166 -1.43 18.73 -2.06
C VAL A 166 -0.92 18.62 -0.63
N LEU A 167 -0.25 17.52 -0.31
CA LEU A 167 0.50 17.35 0.94
C LEU A 167 1.93 16.97 0.63
N ASP A 168 2.86 17.50 1.41
CA ASP A 168 4.29 17.16 1.38
C ASP A 168 4.74 16.77 2.79
N GLY A 169 5.90 16.15 2.89
CA GLY A 169 6.47 15.79 4.19
C GLY A 169 5.87 14.54 4.83
N LEU A 170 5.12 13.72 4.08
CA LEU A 170 4.54 12.48 4.56
C LEU A 170 5.65 11.43 4.79
N LYS A 171 5.44 10.58 5.81
CA LYS A 171 6.40 9.56 6.23
C LYS A 171 6.20 8.26 5.44
N PHE A 172 6.69 8.24 4.20
CA PHE A 172 6.47 7.18 3.23
C PHE A 172 4.96 7.04 2.91
N ALA A 173 4.43 7.98 2.12
CA ALA A 173 3.02 7.95 1.71
C ALA A 173 2.73 6.72 0.86
N ASN A 174 1.67 5.99 1.19
CA ASN A 174 1.32 4.73 0.56
C ASN A 174 -0.18 4.68 0.25
N GLY A 175 -0.92 3.73 0.81
CA GLY A 175 -2.31 3.47 0.55
C GLY A 175 -3.19 4.72 0.58
N LEU A 176 -4.19 4.76 -0.30
CA LEU A 176 -5.08 5.88 -0.49
C LEU A 176 -6.52 5.40 -0.62
N VAL A 177 -7.43 6.02 0.12
CA VAL A 177 -8.88 5.79 0.01
C VAL A 177 -9.59 7.13 -0.12
N LEU A 178 -10.50 7.24 -1.08
CA LEU A 178 -11.44 8.34 -1.20
C LEU A 178 -12.73 7.98 -0.45
N ALA A 179 -13.22 8.89 0.39
CA ALA A 179 -14.50 8.69 1.08
C ALA A 179 -15.66 8.52 0.08
N PRO A 180 -16.72 7.75 0.41
CA PRO A 180 -17.85 7.52 -0.52
C PRO A 180 -18.57 8.78 -0.97
N ASP A 181 -18.58 9.83 -0.14
CA ASP A 181 -19.13 11.16 -0.44
C ASP A 181 -18.08 12.10 -1.05
N GLU A 182 -16.89 11.59 -1.34
CA GLU A 182 -15.73 12.31 -1.87
C GLU A 182 -15.28 13.53 -1.02
N SER A 183 -15.75 13.63 0.21
CA SER A 183 -15.47 14.76 1.10
C SER A 183 -14.02 14.81 1.58
N HIS A 184 -13.35 13.66 1.65
CA HIS A 184 -11.98 13.56 2.17
C HIS A 184 -11.26 12.31 1.66
N LEU A 185 -9.95 12.31 1.85
CA LEU A 185 -9.05 11.20 1.55
C LEU A 185 -8.46 10.64 2.84
N LEU A 186 -8.23 9.34 2.87
CA LEU A 186 -7.40 8.67 3.87
C LEU A 186 -6.07 8.32 3.22
N VAL A 187 -4.97 8.63 3.89
CA VAL A 187 -3.60 8.42 3.39
C VAL A 187 -2.78 7.65 4.42
N ALA A 188 -2.27 6.49 4.05
CA ALA A 188 -1.36 5.74 4.91
C ALA A 188 0.03 6.39 4.92
N GLU A 189 0.59 6.59 6.12
CA GLU A 189 2.00 6.93 6.33
C GLU A 189 2.72 5.70 6.89
N THR A 190 3.28 4.88 6.00
CA THR A 190 3.91 3.59 6.32
C THR A 190 4.96 3.73 7.42
N ALA A 191 5.92 4.65 7.26
CA ALA A 191 6.97 4.92 8.24
C ALA A 191 6.49 5.80 9.42
N GLY A 192 5.23 6.22 9.42
CA GLY A 192 4.59 6.99 10.48
C GLY A 192 3.73 6.14 11.42
N TYR A 193 3.49 4.86 11.09
CA TYR A 193 2.59 3.96 11.82
C TYR A 193 1.18 4.54 12.01
N ARG A 194 0.67 5.27 11.00
CA ARG A 194 -0.60 5.98 11.10
C ARG A 194 -1.29 6.12 9.75
N ILE A 195 -2.58 6.49 9.81
CA ILE A 195 -3.38 6.91 8.67
C ILE A 195 -3.85 8.34 8.94
N GLN A 196 -3.66 9.22 7.98
CA GLN A 196 -4.18 10.59 8.02
C GLN A 196 -5.47 10.71 7.21
N ARG A 197 -6.36 11.59 7.68
CA ARG A 197 -7.52 12.08 6.94
C ARG A 197 -7.23 13.47 6.43
N HIS A 198 -7.43 13.70 5.15
CA HIS A 198 -7.19 14.98 4.49
C HIS A 198 -8.43 15.43 3.72
N TRP A 199 -8.84 16.67 3.96
CA TRP A 199 -9.91 17.33 3.21
C TRP A 199 -9.33 18.24 2.12
N PRO A 200 -10.00 18.37 0.96
CA PRO A 200 -9.59 19.30 -0.11
C PRO A 200 -9.45 20.76 0.36
N SER A 201 -10.09 21.13 1.46
CA SER A 201 -9.95 22.45 2.12
C SER A 201 -8.57 22.69 2.73
N GLY A 202 -7.70 21.68 2.77
CA GLY A 202 -6.38 21.73 3.41
C GLY A 202 -6.35 21.26 4.86
N ARG A 203 -7.52 20.98 5.47
CA ARG A 203 -7.56 20.40 6.82
C ARG A 203 -6.97 18.99 6.79
N THR A 204 -6.22 18.63 7.82
CA THR A 204 -5.68 17.29 8.04
C THR A 204 -5.87 16.90 9.50
N GLU A 205 -6.22 15.65 9.75
CA GLU A 205 -6.29 15.07 11.09
C GLU A 205 -5.83 13.60 11.08
N VAL A 206 -5.51 13.06 12.24
CA VAL A 206 -5.19 11.65 12.39
C VAL A 206 -6.47 10.83 12.36
N PHE A 207 -6.55 9.84 11.45
CA PHE A 207 -7.64 8.88 11.38
C PHE A 207 -7.38 7.68 12.29
N ALA A 208 -6.20 7.07 12.19
CA ALA A 208 -5.73 6.00 13.06
C ALA A 208 -4.23 6.19 13.33
N ASP A 209 -3.82 6.03 14.58
CA ASP A 209 -2.43 6.23 15.01
C ASP A 209 -1.90 5.01 15.75
N ASN A 210 -0.60 4.99 15.93
CA ASN A 210 0.08 3.96 16.70
C ASN A 210 -0.24 2.53 16.24
N LEU A 211 -0.32 2.35 14.92
CA LEU A 211 -0.59 1.05 14.33
C LEU A 211 0.51 0.03 14.70
N PRO A 212 0.17 -1.27 14.79
CA PRO A 212 1.09 -2.32 15.25
C PRO A 212 2.20 -2.67 14.25
N GLY A 213 2.15 -2.10 13.07
CA GLY A 213 3.10 -2.31 11.97
C GLY A 213 3.08 -1.18 10.97
N PHE A 214 3.61 -1.47 9.82
CA PHE A 214 3.74 -0.55 8.70
C PHE A 214 2.47 -0.63 7.83
N PRO A 215 1.54 0.37 7.88
CA PRO A 215 0.37 0.39 7.01
C PRO A 215 0.81 0.56 5.55
N ASP A 216 0.20 -0.22 4.67
CA ASP A 216 0.51 -0.26 3.26
C ASP A 216 -0.74 0.12 2.43
N ASN A 217 -1.11 -0.61 1.37
CA ASN A 217 -2.29 -0.29 0.59
C ASN A 217 -3.58 -0.44 1.39
N MET A 218 -4.58 0.34 1.01
CA MET A 218 -5.89 0.40 1.66
C MET A 218 -7.00 0.26 0.63
N TRP A 219 -8.15 -0.25 1.09
CA TRP A 219 -9.35 -0.44 0.28
C TRP A 219 -10.61 -0.09 1.07
N LEU A 220 -11.54 0.61 0.44
CA LEU A 220 -12.90 0.77 0.97
C LEU A 220 -13.74 -0.41 0.49
N GLY A 221 -14.09 -1.29 1.42
CA GLY A 221 -14.88 -2.49 1.15
C GLY A 221 -16.35 -2.17 0.88
N SER A 222 -17.06 -3.12 0.28
CA SER A 222 -18.52 -3.06 0.10
C SER A 222 -19.27 -3.15 1.43
N ASP A 223 -18.61 -3.64 2.48
CA ASP A 223 -19.05 -3.67 3.87
C ASP A 223 -18.98 -2.28 4.55
N GLY A 224 -18.46 -1.27 3.86
CA GLY A 224 -18.29 0.09 4.37
C GLY A 224 -17.10 0.26 5.31
N LEU A 225 -16.21 -0.74 5.41
CA LEU A 225 -14.99 -0.67 6.21
C LEU A 225 -13.80 -0.23 5.35
N VAL A 226 -12.89 0.49 6.00
CA VAL A 226 -11.56 0.79 5.44
C VAL A 226 -10.62 -0.34 5.84
N TRP A 227 -10.33 -1.21 4.88
CA TRP A 227 -9.37 -2.28 5.02
C TRP A 227 -7.94 -1.77 4.79
N VAL A 228 -7.01 -2.22 5.61
CA VAL A 228 -5.62 -1.76 5.65
C VAL A 228 -4.69 -2.96 5.72
N ALA A 229 -3.80 -3.10 4.78
CA ALA A 229 -2.72 -4.07 4.85
C ALA A 229 -1.62 -3.57 5.80
N ILE A 230 -1.06 -4.48 6.58
CA ILE A 230 0.09 -4.22 7.46
C ILE A 230 1.24 -5.10 6.97
N VAL A 231 2.14 -4.52 6.17
CA VAL A 231 3.16 -5.29 5.44
C VAL A 231 4.18 -5.98 6.35
N ALA A 232 4.44 -5.41 7.50
CA ALA A 232 5.32 -5.99 8.51
C ALA A 232 4.99 -5.42 9.91
N PRO A 233 5.27 -6.16 10.99
CA PRO A 233 5.16 -5.62 12.34
C PRO A 233 6.23 -4.56 12.59
N ARG A 234 6.01 -3.68 13.57
CA ARG A 234 7.02 -2.72 14.02
C ARG A 234 8.30 -3.45 14.46
N ASN A 235 9.42 -2.83 14.17
CA ASN A 235 10.72 -3.38 14.55
C ASN A 235 11.24 -2.66 15.80
N ALA A 236 11.33 -3.38 16.91
CA ALA A 236 11.73 -2.81 18.21
C ALA A 236 13.14 -2.17 18.19
N LEU A 237 14.06 -2.70 17.37
CA LEU A 237 15.40 -2.08 17.25
C LEU A 237 15.31 -0.76 16.48
N LEU A 238 14.56 -0.72 15.39
CA LEU A 238 14.33 0.50 14.62
C LEU A 238 13.66 1.56 15.50
N ASP A 239 12.60 1.21 16.22
CA ASP A 239 11.87 2.13 17.12
C ASP A 239 12.78 2.72 18.21
N ARG A 240 13.73 1.92 18.71
CA ARG A 240 14.74 2.40 19.67
C ARG A 240 15.80 3.31 19.03
N LEU A 241 16.11 3.11 17.75
CA LEU A 241 17.14 3.89 17.04
C LEU A 241 16.60 5.22 16.50
N LEU A 242 15.31 5.32 16.18
CA LEU A 242 14.72 6.50 15.57
C LEU A 242 14.86 7.78 16.43
N PRO A 243 14.67 7.77 17.78
CA PRO A 243 14.86 8.94 18.62
C PRO A 243 16.33 9.23 18.96
N LEU A 244 17.25 8.31 18.67
CA LEU A 244 18.67 8.47 18.99
C LEU A 244 19.44 9.29 17.94
N PRO A 245 20.67 9.75 18.24
CA PRO A 245 21.52 10.43 17.28
C PRO A 245 21.68 9.62 15.98
N GLY A 246 21.53 10.29 14.83
CA GLY A 246 21.45 9.64 13.51
C GLY A 246 22.66 8.79 13.14
N PHE A 247 23.85 9.04 13.70
CA PHE A 247 25.04 8.23 13.41
C PHE A 247 24.87 6.77 13.83
N LEU A 248 24.05 6.46 14.84
CA LEU A 248 23.77 5.08 15.23
C LEU A 248 23.00 4.33 14.14
N ARG A 249 22.06 4.99 13.46
CA ARG A 249 21.39 4.41 12.29
C ARG A 249 22.32 4.26 11.11
N LEU A 250 23.27 5.19 10.92
CA LEU A 250 24.33 5.04 9.92
C LEU A 250 25.19 3.81 10.17
N LEU A 251 25.54 3.53 11.42
CA LEU A 251 26.29 2.31 11.77
C LEU A 251 25.51 1.05 11.40
N VAL A 252 24.24 0.97 11.80
CA VAL A 252 23.38 -0.19 11.48
C VAL A 252 23.15 -0.32 9.97
N TRP A 253 22.94 0.80 9.26
CA TRP A 253 22.76 0.82 7.81
C TRP A 253 23.95 0.26 7.05
N ASN A 254 25.16 0.49 7.53
CA ASN A 254 26.40 0.00 6.90
C ASN A 254 26.78 -1.43 7.30
N LEU A 255 26.03 -2.08 8.20
CA LEU A 255 26.25 -3.49 8.49
C LEU A 255 25.93 -4.37 7.26
N PRO A 256 26.60 -5.53 7.11
CA PRO A 256 26.24 -6.51 6.09
C PRO A 256 24.76 -6.88 6.17
N GLN A 257 24.09 -7.08 5.03
CA GLN A 257 22.66 -7.42 4.98
C GLN A 257 22.28 -8.64 5.81
N ALA A 258 23.20 -9.59 5.95
CA ALA A 258 22.97 -10.80 6.73
C ALA A 258 22.73 -10.55 8.23
N VAL A 259 23.27 -9.45 8.77
CA VAL A 259 23.13 -9.09 10.20
C VAL A 259 22.19 -7.92 10.44
N GLN A 260 21.59 -7.37 9.37
CA GLN A 260 20.57 -6.33 9.52
C GLN A 260 19.24 -6.92 10.00
N PRO A 261 18.45 -6.14 10.77
CA PRO A 261 17.09 -6.54 11.13
C PRO A 261 16.27 -6.87 9.88
N LYS A 262 15.66 -8.04 9.86
CA LYS A 262 14.76 -8.46 8.78
C LYS A 262 13.32 -8.26 9.23
N ALA A 263 12.45 -7.89 8.30
CA ALA A 263 11.01 -7.92 8.54
C ALA A 263 10.53 -9.37 8.70
N ALA A 264 9.61 -9.60 9.63
CA ALA A 264 8.99 -10.91 9.79
C ALA A 264 7.93 -11.13 8.70
N PRO A 265 7.92 -12.27 8.00
CA PRO A 265 6.90 -12.60 7.01
C PRO A 265 5.60 -13.02 7.72
N ILE A 266 4.81 -12.06 8.15
CA ILE A 266 3.48 -12.29 8.70
C ILE A 266 2.42 -11.78 7.73
N ALA A 267 1.24 -12.37 7.76
CA ALA A 267 0.06 -11.76 7.16
C ALA A 267 -0.70 -11.02 8.25
N SER A 268 -0.98 -9.73 8.01
CA SER A 268 -1.72 -8.91 8.94
C SER A 268 -2.55 -7.87 8.18
N VAL A 269 -3.82 -7.77 8.55
CA VAL A 269 -4.75 -6.77 8.03
C VAL A 269 -5.60 -6.19 9.16
N MET A 270 -5.98 -4.93 9.01
CA MET A 270 -6.89 -4.25 9.93
C MET A 270 -8.08 -3.69 9.14
N ALA A 271 -9.22 -3.53 9.80
CA ALA A 271 -10.36 -2.85 9.20
C ALA A 271 -10.97 -1.86 10.19
N PHE A 272 -11.30 -0.69 9.68
CA PHE A 272 -11.82 0.43 10.47
C PHE A 272 -13.15 0.92 9.87
N THR A 273 -14.05 1.39 10.72
CA THR A 273 -15.19 2.21 10.27
C THR A 273 -14.68 3.55 9.73
N LEU A 274 -15.47 4.25 8.91
CA LEU A 274 -15.10 5.55 8.34
C LEU A 274 -14.88 6.67 9.40
N ASP A 275 -15.35 6.48 10.64
CA ASP A 275 -15.06 7.36 11.77
C ASP A 275 -13.77 6.99 12.54
N GLY A 276 -13.07 5.90 12.12
CA GLY A 276 -11.76 5.50 12.66
C GLY A 276 -11.81 4.46 13.79
N ARG A 277 -12.97 3.87 14.07
CA ARG A 277 -13.09 2.79 15.06
C ARG A 277 -12.58 1.48 14.48
N LEU A 278 -11.62 0.82 15.14
CA LEU A 278 -11.14 -0.51 14.76
C LEU A 278 -12.27 -1.55 14.90
N VAL A 279 -12.45 -2.35 13.84
CA VAL A 279 -13.42 -3.46 13.78
C VAL A 279 -12.69 -4.79 13.74
N HIS A 280 -11.71 -4.92 12.85
CA HIS A 280 -10.92 -6.14 12.70
C HIS A 280 -9.43 -5.84 12.85
N ASP A 281 -8.72 -6.73 13.53
CA ASP A 281 -7.27 -6.83 13.58
C ASP A 281 -6.91 -8.30 13.45
N LEU A 282 -6.61 -8.72 12.22
CA LEU A 282 -6.43 -10.11 11.83
C LEU A 282 -4.94 -10.36 11.57
N ARG A 283 -4.36 -11.34 12.25
CA ARG A 283 -2.93 -11.66 12.11
C ARG A 283 -2.71 -13.16 12.09
N THR A 284 -1.71 -13.61 11.31
CA THR A 284 -1.23 -14.99 11.45
C THR A 284 -0.09 -15.08 12.45
N ALA A 285 -0.03 -16.19 13.18
CA ALA A 285 1.09 -16.51 14.06
C ALA A 285 2.24 -17.26 13.34
N GLY A 286 2.37 -17.08 12.03
CA GLY A 286 3.33 -17.80 11.19
C GLY A 286 2.59 -18.69 10.19
N GLY A 287 2.34 -18.15 9.04
CA GLY A 287 1.61 -18.80 7.96
C GLY A 287 2.47 -18.98 6.70
N SER A 288 1.90 -19.68 5.74
CA SER A 288 2.48 -19.85 4.40
C SER A 288 2.30 -18.61 3.50
N TYR A 289 1.72 -17.52 4.00
CA TYR A 289 1.51 -16.26 3.30
C TYR A 289 2.05 -15.10 4.15
N GLY A 290 2.76 -14.18 3.55
CA GLY A 290 3.40 -13.09 4.28
C GLY A 290 3.65 -11.84 3.44
N PHE A 291 4.17 -10.79 4.07
CA PHE A 291 4.43 -9.49 3.45
C PHE A 291 3.21 -8.97 2.69
N VAL A 292 2.05 -8.97 3.40
CA VAL A 292 0.78 -8.50 2.83
C VAL A 292 0.85 -7.01 2.61
N THR A 293 0.86 -6.61 1.34
CA THR A 293 0.93 -5.20 0.92
C THR A 293 -0.44 -4.65 0.55
N SER A 294 -1.40 -5.51 0.24
CA SER A 294 -2.74 -5.09 -0.16
C SER A 294 -3.82 -6.00 0.39
N VAL A 295 -4.99 -5.41 0.61
CA VAL A 295 -6.21 -6.11 0.97
C VAL A 295 -7.39 -5.44 0.27
N ALA A 296 -8.28 -6.22 -0.33
CA ALA A 296 -9.54 -5.73 -0.86
C ALA A 296 -10.69 -6.63 -0.43
N GLU A 297 -11.83 -6.01 -0.12
CA GLU A 297 -13.08 -6.68 0.23
C GLU A 297 -14.15 -6.32 -0.78
N ARG A 298 -14.94 -7.33 -1.20
CA ARG A 298 -16.16 -7.15 -1.97
C ARG A 298 -17.15 -8.28 -1.70
N ASP A 299 -18.37 -7.93 -1.32
CA ASP A 299 -19.50 -8.86 -1.08
C ASP A 299 -19.13 -10.02 -0.13
N GLY A 300 -18.35 -9.72 0.93
CA GLY A 300 -17.86 -10.67 1.92
C GLY A 300 -16.62 -11.46 1.46
N LEU A 301 -16.13 -11.28 0.24
CA LEU A 301 -14.90 -11.89 -0.24
C LEU A 301 -13.71 -10.97 0.03
N VAL A 302 -12.80 -11.40 0.90
CA VAL A 302 -11.56 -10.67 1.20
C VAL A 302 -10.38 -11.33 0.49
N VAL A 303 -9.63 -10.54 -0.26
CA VAL A 303 -8.42 -10.97 -0.99
C VAL A 303 -7.20 -10.19 -0.54
N LEU A 304 -6.03 -10.84 -0.55
CA LEU A 304 -4.76 -10.25 -0.14
C LEU A 304 -3.74 -10.30 -1.27
N GLY A 305 -3.04 -9.19 -1.45
CA GLY A 305 -1.82 -9.10 -2.23
C GLY A 305 -0.57 -9.19 -1.36
N SER A 306 0.56 -9.46 -1.98
CA SER A 306 1.85 -9.58 -1.30
C SER A 306 3.01 -9.14 -2.18
N LEU A 307 4.03 -8.58 -1.55
CA LEU A 307 5.26 -8.19 -2.24
C LEU A 307 6.05 -9.39 -2.80
N THR A 308 5.92 -10.57 -2.19
CA THR A 308 6.82 -11.71 -2.45
C THR A 308 6.13 -12.99 -2.90
N GLU A 309 4.83 -13.12 -2.67
CA GLU A 309 4.08 -14.33 -3.04
C GLU A 309 3.82 -14.40 -4.55
N SER A 310 3.44 -15.59 -5.04
CA SER A 310 3.07 -15.79 -6.46
C SER A 310 1.56 -15.82 -6.67
N ASP A 311 0.80 -15.77 -5.61
CA ASP A 311 -0.64 -15.96 -5.58
C ASP A 311 -1.33 -14.79 -4.86
N VAL A 312 -2.58 -14.54 -5.19
CA VAL A 312 -3.50 -13.75 -4.36
C VAL A 312 -4.13 -14.71 -3.34
N ALA A 313 -4.07 -14.36 -2.05
CA ALA A 313 -4.73 -15.15 -1.03
C ALA A 313 -6.20 -14.73 -0.87
N VAL A 314 -7.06 -15.70 -0.60
CA VAL A 314 -8.47 -15.49 -0.23
C VAL A 314 -8.64 -15.87 1.23
N LEU A 315 -9.22 -14.98 2.03
CA LEU A 315 -9.48 -15.26 3.44
C LEU A 315 -10.66 -16.23 3.61
N GLY A 316 -10.62 -17.01 4.67
CA GLY A 316 -11.76 -17.83 5.09
C GLY A 316 -12.87 -17.00 5.72
N ASN A 317 -14.10 -17.49 5.69
CA ASN A 317 -15.31 -16.82 6.19
C ASN A 317 -15.37 -16.64 7.73
N SER A 318 -14.26 -16.67 8.44
CA SER A 318 -14.21 -16.50 9.91
C SER A 318 -14.39 -15.05 10.37
N HIS A 319 -14.83 -14.13 9.49
CA HIS A 319 -14.93 -12.69 9.75
C HIS A 319 -16.38 -12.17 9.74
N ALA A 320 -17.39 -13.05 9.59
CA ALA A 320 -18.80 -12.72 9.71
C ALA A 320 -19.26 -12.77 11.16
#